data_c12e1e6470223b849ee5d267c2a83f17
#
_entry.id   c12e1e6470223b849ee5d267c2a83f17
#
_cell.length_a   1.000
_cell.length_b   1.000
_cell.length_c   1.000
_cell.angle_alpha   90.00
_cell.angle_beta   90.00
_cell.angle_gamma   90.00
#
_symmetry.space_group_name_H-M   'P 1'
#
loop_
_entity.id
_entity.type
_entity.pdbx_description
1 polymer ?
#
loop_
_entity_poly.entity_id
_entity_poly.type
_entity_poly.pdbx_seq_one_letter_code
_entity_poly.pdbx_strand_id
1 'polypeptide(L)'
;MNATPSDLRLCRRIWKRMLPLNANSLSERKGDLRSRKIARFGLVIPLFIVLNISLLKDDSVAANKTNHYRQYAFIQLNNLDQFYCLDELNFKESRWNPKAKNGSHHGIPQGRSKWLATVDGFKQIDWQLKYIQKRYDNPCNALAHHKIKGWY
;
A
#
# COMPACT_ATOMS: atom_id res chain seq x y z
N MET A 1 18.59 13.01 16.70
CA MET A 1 18.62 13.91 15.53
C MET A 1 17.16 14.28 15.26
N ASN A 2 16.80 15.53 15.52
CA ASN A 2 15.41 16.00 15.42
C ASN A 2 15.03 16.20 13.95
N ALA A 3 13.90 15.64 13.53
CA ALA A 3 13.34 15.85 12.19
C ALA A 3 13.06 17.34 11.97
N THR A 4 13.45 17.90 10.84
CA THR A 4 13.27 19.31 10.54
C THR A 4 11.80 19.62 10.20
N PRO A 5 11.31 20.85 10.44
CA PRO A 5 9.93 21.24 10.12
C PRO A 5 9.57 21.11 8.63
N SER A 6 10.55 21.03 7.74
CA SER A 6 10.38 20.79 6.31
C SER A 6 9.93 19.35 6.01
N ASP A 7 10.43 18.37 6.76
CA ASP A 7 10.10 16.95 6.56
C ASP A 7 8.64 16.66 6.95
N LEU A 8 8.14 17.32 7.99
CA LEU A 8 6.75 17.21 8.44
C LEU A 8 5.74 17.78 7.43
N ARG A 9 6.11 18.80 6.66
CA ARG A 9 5.23 19.41 5.64
C ARG A 9 5.10 18.52 4.40
N LEU A 10 6.15 17.79 4.04
CA LEU A 10 6.13 16.86 2.92
C LEU A 10 5.25 15.64 3.25
N CYS A 11 5.36 15.10 4.46
CA CYS A 11 4.52 13.99 4.94
C CYS A 11 3.03 14.37 4.98
N ARG A 12 2.69 15.60 5.39
CA ARG A 12 1.29 16.08 5.44
C ARG A 12 0.65 16.20 4.05
N ARG A 13 1.43 16.49 3.00
CA ARG A 13 0.91 16.55 1.61
C ARG A 13 0.61 15.16 1.04
N ILE A 14 1.39 14.16 1.41
CA ILE A 14 1.20 12.77 0.98
C ILE A 14 -0.03 12.16 1.66
N TRP A 15 -0.24 12.46 2.94
CA TRP A 15 -1.42 12.00 3.70
C TRP A 15 -2.74 12.48 3.10
N LYS A 16 -2.83 13.74 2.68
CA LYS A 16 -4.06 14.28 2.06
C LYS A 16 -4.44 13.60 0.74
N ARG A 17 -3.50 12.94 0.06
CA ARG A 17 -3.77 12.17 -1.16
C ARG A 17 -4.20 10.73 -0.91
N MET A 18 -4.04 10.23 0.31
CA MET A 18 -4.37 8.84 0.68
C MET A 18 -5.69 8.69 1.44
N LEU A 19 -6.34 9.78 1.83
CA LEU A 19 -7.67 9.71 2.41
C LEU A 19 -8.66 9.33 1.31
N PRO A 20 -9.52 8.31 1.52
CA PRO A 20 -10.61 8.01 0.60
C PRO A 20 -11.51 9.24 0.51
N LEU A 21 -11.89 9.59 -0.72
CA LEU A 21 -12.81 10.69 -1.01
C LEU A 21 -14.05 10.56 -0.10
N ASN A 22 -14.30 11.64 0.64
CA ASN A 22 -15.39 11.80 1.60
C ASN A 22 -16.72 11.31 1.03
N ALA A 23 -17.37 10.39 1.74
CA ALA A 23 -18.66 9.80 1.41
C ALA A 23 -19.82 10.83 1.34
N ASN A 24 -19.60 12.10 1.64
CA ASN A 24 -20.62 13.13 1.68
C ASN A 24 -20.89 13.85 0.35
N SER A 25 -20.20 13.49 -0.75
CA SER A 25 -20.44 14.11 -2.07
C SER A 25 -21.48 13.39 -2.93
N LEU A 26 -22.15 12.34 -2.40
CA LEU A 26 -23.13 11.55 -3.14
C LEU A 26 -24.59 12.00 -2.96
N SER A 27 -24.87 13.03 -2.15
CA SER A 27 -26.26 13.44 -1.86
C SER A 27 -26.81 14.60 -2.69
N GLU A 28 -26.04 15.19 -3.61
CA GLU A 28 -26.44 16.44 -4.27
C GLU A 28 -26.46 16.37 -5.81
N ARG A 29 -26.94 15.28 -6.37
CA ARG A 29 -27.38 15.25 -7.78
C ARG A 29 -28.73 14.58 -7.94
N LYS A 30 -29.74 15.16 -7.28
CA LYS A 30 -31.14 15.03 -7.71
C LYS A 30 -31.42 16.20 -8.64
N GLY A 31 -31.47 15.97 -9.92
CA GLY A 31 -31.83 16.97 -10.89
C GLY A 31 -31.84 16.45 -12.31
N ASP A 32 -33.03 16.23 -12.78
CA ASP A 32 -33.49 16.29 -14.18
C ASP A 32 -33.36 15.03 -15.04
N LEU A 33 -34.30 14.13 -14.83
CA LEU A 33 -34.68 13.11 -15.80
C LEU A 33 -35.62 13.73 -16.85
N ARG A 34 -35.08 14.55 -17.76
CA ARG A 34 -35.83 14.95 -18.96
C ARG A 34 -35.81 13.81 -19.96
N SER A 35 -36.98 13.19 -20.11
CA SER A 35 -37.32 12.19 -21.12
C SER A 35 -36.69 12.49 -22.48
N ARG A 36 -35.66 11.75 -22.86
CA ARG A 36 -35.16 11.69 -24.23
C ARG A 36 -35.60 10.36 -24.84
N LYS A 37 -36.46 10.51 -25.88
CA LYS A 37 -36.94 9.42 -26.72
C LYS A 37 -35.81 8.53 -27.17
N ILE A 38 -35.85 7.26 -26.75
CA ILE A 38 -34.87 6.25 -27.17
C ILE A 38 -35.19 5.88 -28.60
N ALA A 39 -34.41 6.41 -29.53
CA ALA A 39 -34.38 5.91 -30.90
C ALA A 39 -33.88 4.46 -30.90
N ARG A 40 -34.69 3.54 -31.43
CA ARG A 40 -34.33 2.14 -31.66
C ARG A 40 -33.20 2.08 -32.70
N PHE A 41 -31.97 2.13 -32.27
CA PHE A 41 -30.82 1.70 -33.07
C PHE A 41 -30.38 0.32 -32.64
N GLY A 42 -30.29 -0.56 -33.62
CA GLY A 42 -30.06 -1.99 -33.47
C GLY A 42 -28.83 -2.34 -32.63
N LEU A 43 -29.00 -3.37 -31.87
CA LEU A 43 -28.06 -3.97 -30.95
C LEU A 43 -26.91 -4.65 -31.73
N VAL A 44 -25.91 -3.88 -32.15
CA VAL A 44 -24.59 -4.44 -32.52
C VAL A 44 -23.62 -3.89 -31.51
N ILE A 45 -23.58 -4.53 -30.33
CA ILE A 45 -22.50 -4.33 -29.38
C ILE A 45 -21.29 -5.04 -30.00
N PRO A 46 -20.25 -4.33 -30.41
CA PRO A 46 -19.07 -4.99 -30.98
C PRO A 46 -18.44 -5.86 -29.89
N LEU A 47 -18.26 -7.12 -30.22
CA LEU A 47 -17.68 -8.20 -29.38
C LEU A 47 -16.31 -7.83 -28.76
N PHE A 48 -15.68 -6.75 -29.25
CA PHE A 48 -14.40 -6.22 -28.77
C PHE A 48 -14.46 -5.50 -27.42
N ILE A 49 -15.64 -5.08 -26.93
CA ILE A 49 -15.76 -4.38 -25.64
C ILE A 49 -15.74 -5.36 -24.47
N VAL A 50 -16.17 -6.60 -24.68
CA VAL A 50 -16.24 -7.60 -23.61
C VAL A 50 -14.86 -8.14 -23.23
N LEU A 51 -13.89 -8.12 -24.15
CA LEU A 51 -12.56 -8.70 -23.93
C LEU A 51 -11.64 -7.83 -23.05
N ASN A 52 -11.93 -6.54 -22.92
CA ASN A 52 -11.06 -5.62 -22.17
C ASN A 52 -11.43 -5.47 -20.68
N ILE A 53 -12.57 -6.00 -20.23
CA ILE A 53 -13.01 -5.87 -18.83
C ILE A 53 -12.32 -6.87 -17.91
N SER A 54 -11.78 -7.96 -18.48
CA SER A 54 -11.14 -9.01 -17.69
C SER A 54 -9.71 -8.68 -17.22
N LEU A 55 -9.06 -7.66 -17.80
CA LEU A 55 -7.69 -7.28 -17.47
C LEU A 55 -7.59 -6.24 -16.34
N LEU A 56 -8.71 -5.63 -15.91
CA LEU A 56 -8.69 -4.55 -14.92
C LEU A 56 -8.92 -5.01 -13.46
N LYS A 57 -9.12 -6.30 -13.23
CA LYS A 57 -9.48 -6.81 -11.89
C LYS A 57 -8.30 -7.07 -10.95
N ASP A 58 -7.11 -7.35 -11.47
CA ASP A 58 -6.00 -7.77 -10.61
C ASP A 58 -5.33 -6.62 -9.87
N ASP A 59 -5.23 -5.44 -10.48
CA ASP A 59 -4.55 -4.29 -9.87
C ASP A 59 -5.31 -3.72 -8.67
N SER A 60 -6.64 -3.71 -8.72
CA SER A 60 -7.47 -3.19 -7.63
C SER A 60 -7.43 -4.07 -6.37
N VAL A 61 -7.38 -5.38 -6.55
CA VAL A 61 -7.31 -6.36 -5.45
C VAL A 61 -5.93 -6.32 -4.80
N ALA A 62 -4.86 -6.22 -5.59
CA ALA A 62 -3.50 -6.11 -5.09
C ALA A 62 -3.29 -4.80 -4.30
N ALA A 63 -3.76 -3.67 -4.82
CA ALA A 63 -3.68 -2.37 -4.14
C ALA A 63 -4.46 -2.37 -2.82
N ASN A 64 -5.65 -2.99 -2.77
CA ASN A 64 -6.44 -3.12 -1.56
C ASN A 64 -5.70 -3.96 -0.50
N LYS A 65 -5.12 -5.09 -0.88
CA LYS A 65 -4.37 -5.95 0.03
C LYS A 65 -3.12 -5.29 0.58
N THR A 66 -2.40 -4.52 -0.22
CA THR A 66 -1.26 -3.71 0.21
C THR A 66 -1.67 -2.68 1.26
N ASN A 67 -2.83 -2.02 1.08
CA ASN A 67 -3.35 -1.08 2.08
C ASN A 67 -3.68 -1.76 3.41
N HIS A 68 -4.21 -2.99 3.40
CA HIS A 68 -4.47 -3.76 4.62
C HIS A 68 -3.17 -4.09 5.37
N TYR A 69 -2.08 -4.44 4.69
CA TYR A 69 -0.78 -4.68 5.32
C TYR A 69 -0.22 -3.43 5.97
N ARG A 70 -0.32 -2.28 5.31
CA ARG A 70 0.11 -1.00 5.86
C ARG A 70 -0.71 -0.58 7.08
N GLN A 71 -2.03 -0.73 7.00
CA GLN A 71 -2.93 -0.47 8.11
C GLN A 71 -2.61 -1.38 9.31
N TYR A 72 -2.39 -2.66 9.08
CA TYR A 72 -1.99 -3.59 10.12
C TYR A 72 -0.68 -3.18 10.79
N ALA A 73 0.35 -2.87 10.02
CA ALA A 73 1.63 -2.42 10.55
C ALA A 73 1.50 -1.15 11.40
N PHE A 74 0.66 -0.19 10.97
CA PHE A 74 0.36 1.00 11.75
C PHE A 74 -0.28 0.68 13.10
N ILE A 75 -1.27 -0.23 13.10
CA ILE A 75 -1.94 -0.67 14.34
C ILE A 75 -0.94 -1.33 15.31
N GLN A 76 -0.04 -2.19 14.79
CA GLN A 76 0.96 -2.86 15.62
C GLN A 76 1.98 -1.90 16.24
N LEU A 77 2.38 -0.86 15.50
CA LEU A 77 3.34 0.14 15.98
C LEU A 77 2.71 1.17 16.90
N ASN A 78 1.43 1.50 16.69
CA ASN A 78 0.69 2.56 17.39
C ASN A 78 1.49 3.88 17.52
N ASN A 79 2.34 4.16 16.54
CA ASN A 79 3.20 5.34 16.48
C ASN A 79 3.38 5.76 15.03
N LEU A 80 2.97 6.98 14.71
CA LEU A 80 2.92 7.47 13.34
C LEU A 80 4.32 7.66 12.74
N ASP A 81 5.27 8.18 13.51
CA ASP A 81 6.63 8.42 13.02
C ASP A 81 7.34 7.11 12.73
N GLN A 82 7.20 6.11 13.62
CA GLN A 82 7.74 4.78 13.43
C GLN A 82 7.11 4.06 12.23
N PHE A 83 5.81 4.27 12.03
CA PHE A 83 5.12 3.74 10.86
C PHE A 83 5.63 4.34 9.56
N TYR A 84 5.87 5.65 9.49
CA TYR A 84 6.43 6.26 8.28
C TYR A 84 7.83 5.74 7.96
N CYS A 85 8.65 5.53 8.98
CA CYS A 85 9.95 4.91 8.79
C CYS A 85 9.84 3.48 8.24
N LEU A 86 8.91 2.67 8.77
CA LEU A 86 8.64 1.32 8.28
C LEU A 86 8.06 1.33 6.86
N ASP A 87 7.17 2.27 6.58
CA ASP A 87 6.53 2.42 5.26
C ASP A 87 7.58 2.73 4.17
N GLU A 88 8.47 3.68 4.43
CA GLU A 88 9.58 3.99 3.53
C GLU A 88 10.51 2.78 3.33
N LEU A 89 10.84 2.08 4.41
CA LEU A 89 11.68 0.90 4.37
C LEU A 89 11.06 -0.20 3.49
N ASN A 90 9.81 -0.57 3.76
CA ASN A 90 9.10 -1.61 3.01
C ASN A 90 8.83 -1.23 1.56
N PHE A 91 8.64 0.07 1.29
CA PHE A 91 8.53 0.54 -0.09
C PHE A 91 9.82 0.31 -0.88
N LYS A 92 10.99 0.54 -0.27
CA LYS A 92 12.29 0.30 -0.89
C LYS A 92 12.57 -1.18 -1.07
N GLU A 93 12.20 -2.02 -0.11
CA GLU A 93 12.48 -3.46 -0.10
C GLU A 93 11.62 -4.25 -1.11
N SER A 94 10.31 -4.04 -1.08
CA SER A 94 9.38 -4.90 -1.82
C SER A 94 8.17 -4.17 -2.39
N ARG A 95 8.00 -2.86 -2.11
CA ARG A 95 6.75 -2.12 -2.33
C ARG A 95 5.56 -2.80 -1.65
N TRP A 96 5.79 -3.34 -0.44
CA TRP A 96 4.79 -4.10 0.32
C TRP A 96 4.28 -5.37 -0.35
N ASN A 97 5.03 -5.92 -1.28
CA ASN A 97 4.64 -7.16 -1.96
C ASN A 97 5.05 -8.39 -1.13
N PRO A 98 4.08 -9.16 -0.58
CA PRO A 98 4.39 -10.35 0.22
C PRO A 98 4.98 -11.50 -0.59
N LYS A 99 4.88 -11.44 -1.92
CA LYS A 99 5.45 -12.44 -2.84
C LYS A 99 6.77 -12.00 -3.44
N ALA A 100 7.31 -10.85 -3.05
CA ALA A 100 8.60 -10.37 -3.55
C ALA A 100 9.71 -11.36 -3.22
N LYS A 101 10.60 -11.57 -4.20
CA LYS A 101 11.77 -12.45 -4.05
C LYS A 101 12.95 -11.82 -4.76
N ASN A 102 14.07 -11.74 -4.05
CA ASN A 102 15.36 -11.32 -4.59
C ASN A 102 16.45 -12.27 -4.08
N GLY A 103 16.83 -13.24 -4.90
CA GLY A 103 17.75 -14.29 -4.49
C GLY A 103 17.25 -15.10 -3.29
N SER A 104 17.92 -14.98 -2.15
CA SER A 104 17.55 -15.62 -0.88
C SER A 104 16.64 -14.78 0.02
N HIS A 105 16.23 -13.58 -0.43
CA HIS A 105 15.41 -12.67 0.33
C HIS A 105 13.94 -12.77 -0.11
N HIS A 106 13.03 -12.72 0.86
CA HIS A 106 11.61 -13.02 0.62
C HIS A 106 10.68 -12.06 1.33
N GLY A 107 9.53 -11.80 0.69
CA GLY A 107 8.37 -11.14 1.26
C GLY A 107 8.50 -9.64 1.41
N ILE A 108 7.58 -9.06 2.19
CA ILE A 108 7.53 -7.62 2.46
C ILE A 108 8.86 -7.10 3.01
N PRO A 109 9.48 -7.74 4.03
CA PRO A 109 10.72 -7.25 4.64
C PRO A 109 11.98 -7.61 3.85
N GLN A 110 11.89 -8.35 2.76
CA GLN A 110 13.07 -8.92 2.08
C GLN A 110 14.05 -9.60 3.04
N GLY A 111 13.48 -10.33 4.00
CA GLY A 111 14.28 -11.05 5.00
C GLY A 111 14.93 -12.32 4.42
N ARG A 112 16.15 -12.64 4.87
CA ARG A 112 16.88 -13.86 4.46
C ARG A 112 16.36 -15.08 5.21
N SER A 113 15.08 -15.42 4.99
CA SER A 113 14.45 -16.60 5.59
C SER A 113 13.48 -17.24 4.60
N LYS A 114 13.65 -18.54 4.34
CA LYS A 114 12.75 -19.32 3.49
C LYS A 114 11.33 -19.37 4.06
N TRP A 115 11.17 -19.29 5.38
CA TRP A 115 9.87 -19.27 6.04
C TRP A 115 9.02 -18.09 5.58
N LEU A 116 9.60 -16.92 5.32
CA LEU A 116 8.87 -15.74 4.81
C LEU A 116 8.19 -16.01 3.45
N ALA A 117 8.72 -16.93 2.64
CA ALA A 117 8.08 -17.30 1.39
C ALA A 117 6.82 -18.17 1.57
N THR A 118 6.61 -18.76 2.74
CA THR A 118 5.53 -19.72 3.01
C THR A 118 4.35 -19.12 3.78
N VAL A 119 4.50 -17.90 4.30
CA VAL A 119 3.49 -17.25 5.15
C VAL A 119 2.88 -16.03 4.47
N ASP A 120 1.71 -15.62 4.96
CA ASP A 120 1.03 -14.41 4.51
C ASP A 120 1.77 -13.13 4.93
N GLY A 121 1.36 -11.98 4.32
CA GLY A 121 2.00 -10.70 4.59
C GLY A 121 1.86 -10.19 6.01
N PHE A 122 0.81 -10.56 6.75
CA PHE A 122 0.64 -10.16 8.16
C PHE A 122 1.71 -10.82 9.03
N LYS A 123 1.95 -12.12 8.86
CA LYS A 123 3.01 -12.84 9.57
C LYS A 123 4.41 -12.38 9.19
N GLN A 124 4.59 -11.94 7.93
CA GLN A 124 5.84 -11.33 7.49
C GLN A 124 6.12 -10.01 8.22
N ILE A 125 5.07 -9.19 8.44
CA ILE A 125 5.17 -7.94 9.20
C ILE A 125 5.48 -8.22 10.66
N ASP A 126 4.83 -9.19 11.31
CA ASP A 126 5.11 -9.59 12.68
C ASP A 126 6.57 -10.02 12.85
N TRP A 127 7.06 -10.82 11.92
CA TRP A 127 8.46 -11.24 11.89
C TRP A 127 9.39 -10.03 11.74
N GLN A 128 9.08 -9.12 10.82
CA GLN A 128 9.85 -7.92 10.58
C GLN A 128 9.94 -7.02 11.81
N LEU A 129 8.82 -6.76 12.47
CA LEU A 129 8.78 -5.93 13.67
C LEU A 129 9.63 -6.52 14.79
N LYS A 130 9.58 -7.84 15.01
CA LYS A 130 10.43 -8.55 15.97
C LYS A 130 11.91 -8.46 15.58
N TYR A 131 12.24 -8.61 14.31
CA TYR A 131 13.60 -8.49 13.80
C TYR A 131 14.15 -7.09 14.02
N ILE A 132 13.36 -6.06 13.65
CA ILE A 132 13.73 -4.65 13.84
C ILE A 132 13.93 -4.33 15.32
N GLN A 133 12.99 -4.73 16.18
CA GLN A 133 13.10 -4.53 17.63
C GLN A 133 14.39 -5.12 18.19
N LYS A 134 14.73 -6.33 17.79
CA LYS A 134 15.93 -7.03 18.30
C LYS A 134 17.24 -6.39 17.81
N ARG A 135 17.28 -5.86 16.61
CA ARG A 135 18.54 -5.46 15.95
C ARG A 135 18.75 -3.95 15.91
N TYR A 136 17.66 -3.20 15.84
CA TYR A 136 17.69 -1.74 15.62
C TYR A 136 16.89 -0.95 16.66
N ASP A 137 16.21 -1.65 17.56
CA ASP A 137 15.31 -1.08 18.54
C ASP A 137 13.99 -0.55 17.95
N ASN A 138 14.02 0.13 16.83
CA ASN A 138 12.82 0.70 16.22
C ASN A 138 12.96 0.87 14.69
N PRO A 139 11.83 1.04 13.96
CA PRO A 139 11.83 1.21 12.51
C PRO A 139 12.66 2.39 11.98
N CYS A 140 12.70 3.51 12.69
CA CYS A 140 13.46 4.67 12.24
C CYS A 140 14.96 4.43 12.29
N ASN A 141 15.45 3.70 13.29
CA ASN A 141 16.85 3.28 13.37
C ASN A 141 17.20 2.28 12.25
N ALA A 142 16.28 1.34 11.95
CA ALA A 142 16.45 0.40 10.84
C ALA A 142 16.53 1.14 9.50
N LEU A 143 15.66 2.13 9.27
CA LEU A 143 15.68 2.95 8.07
C LEU A 143 16.95 3.79 7.97
N ALA A 144 17.42 4.38 9.07
CA ALA A 144 18.66 5.13 9.11
C ALA A 144 19.86 4.24 8.73
N HIS A 145 19.91 3.01 9.26
CA HIS A 145 20.93 2.02 8.88
C HIS A 145 20.83 1.67 7.39
N HIS A 146 19.62 1.40 6.89
CA HIS A 146 19.38 1.09 5.48
C HIS A 146 19.84 2.24 4.55
N LYS A 147 19.60 3.49 4.91
CA LYS A 147 20.06 4.67 4.14
C LYS A 147 21.58 4.75 4.01
N ILE A 148 22.30 4.25 5.01
CA ILE A 148 23.76 4.30 5.03
C ILE A 148 24.39 3.05 4.37
N LYS A 149 23.82 1.87 4.63
CA LYS A 149 24.42 0.57 4.24
C LYS A 149 23.72 -0.07 3.03
N GLY A 150 22.51 0.37 2.65
CA GLY A 150 21.74 -0.25 1.59
C GLY A 150 21.01 -1.54 1.99
N TRP A 151 21.04 -1.89 3.29
CA TRP A 151 20.36 -3.07 3.87
C TRP A 151 20.04 -2.84 5.36
N TYR A 152 19.20 -3.68 5.94
CA TYR A 152 18.88 -3.68 7.37
C TYR A 152 18.66 -5.10 7.93
#